data_056c7755406f97ecaab7019f68451be7
#
_entry.id   056c7755406f97ecaab7019f68451be7
#
_cell.length_a   1.000
_cell.length_b   1.000
_cell.length_c   1.000
_cell.angle_alpha   90.00
_cell.angle_beta   90.00
_cell.angle_gamma   90.00
#
_symmetry.space_group_name_H-M   'P 1'
#
loop_
_entity.id
_entity.type
_entity.pdbx_description
1 polymer ?
#
loop_
_entity_poly.entity_id
_entity_poly.type
_entity_poly.pdbx_seq_one_letter_code
_entity_poly.pdbx_strand_id
1 'polypeptide(L)'
;MKQRCSAGRRAGRLPILPLLLAAWLPLPGAAATGTASEPVQLLEWQGPVERPTFGNFVGEPDIAPELLTEGFLAAHPDIRWRREGLHAFHHKRYGEALDYFRRAARYADKASMAMLAEMHWKGLGVPADRPIGYVWMDLAAERLYANFTILRERYWRELSPEEQDAAIERGQALLAEYGDAAAKPRLERVLRIEGRKVTGSRTGSVGFVSIIPMTGPAAGTQKVLRASDYYRREYWEPKQYWAWQDQVWQAPPREKVDVGEVETVRPGR
;
A
#
# COMPACT_ATOMS: atom_id res chain seq x y z
N MET A 1 2.99 -54.78 -45.47
CA MET A 1 3.94 -53.91 -46.19
C MET A 1 4.21 -52.73 -45.29
N LYS A 2 5.25 -52.72 -44.50
CA LYS A 2 6.58 -52.07 -44.64
C LYS A 2 6.39 -50.58 -45.05
N GLN A 3 6.65 -49.60 -44.17
CA GLN A 3 7.99 -49.07 -43.93
C GLN A 3 8.06 -48.21 -42.66
N ARG A 4 9.12 -48.42 -41.87
CA ARG A 4 9.60 -47.53 -40.80
C ARG A 4 10.40 -46.38 -41.43
N CYS A 5 10.27 -45.18 -40.94
CA CYS A 5 11.30 -44.14 -41.07
C CYS A 5 11.63 -43.55 -39.70
N SER A 6 12.83 -43.87 -39.25
CA SER A 6 13.52 -43.26 -38.15
C SER A 6 14.19 -41.97 -38.65
N ALA A 7 14.05 -40.87 -37.92
CA ALA A 7 14.86 -39.66 -38.13
C ALA A 7 15.42 -39.17 -36.80
N GLY A 8 16.75 -39.15 -36.77
CA GLY A 8 17.60 -38.95 -35.63
C GLY A 8 17.56 -37.53 -35.03
N ARG A 9 17.75 -37.52 -33.74
CA ARG A 9 18.04 -36.29 -32.96
C ARG A 9 19.47 -35.84 -33.24
N ARG A 10 19.65 -34.67 -33.82
CA ARG A 10 20.93 -33.96 -33.81
C ARG A 10 20.97 -33.03 -32.60
N ALA A 11 21.85 -33.34 -31.67
CA ALA A 11 22.26 -32.46 -30.59
C ALA A 11 23.11 -31.31 -31.15
N GLY A 12 22.56 -30.12 -31.18
CA GLY A 12 23.29 -28.88 -31.49
C GLY A 12 24.10 -28.44 -30.28
N ARG A 13 25.42 -28.54 -30.38
CA ARG A 13 26.36 -27.94 -29.39
C ARG A 13 26.36 -26.42 -29.58
N LEU A 14 26.06 -25.67 -28.53
CA LEU A 14 26.28 -24.24 -28.44
C LEU A 14 27.78 -23.97 -28.28
N PRO A 15 28.35 -22.97 -28.96
CA PRO A 15 29.75 -22.61 -28.80
C PRO A 15 29.96 -21.82 -27.52
N ILE A 16 30.97 -22.22 -26.74
CA ILE A 16 31.49 -21.55 -25.56
C ILE A 16 32.26 -20.30 -26.06
N LEU A 17 31.78 -19.13 -25.70
CA LEU A 17 32.49 -17.87 -25.93
C LEU A 17 33.59 -17.71 -24.85
N PRO A 18 34.85 -17.39 -25.22
CA PRO A 18 35.90 -17.17 -24.22
C PRO A 18 35.76 -15.84 -23.50
N LEU A 19 35.86 -15.87 -22.18
CA LEU A 19 36.01 -14.69 -21.33
C LEU A 19 37.30 -13.92 -21.72
N LEU A 20 37.16 -12.72 -22.24
CA LEU A 20 38.26 -11.78 -22.35
C LEU A 20 38.53 -11.15 -20.98
N LEU A 21 39.62 -11.57 -20.34
CA LEU A 21 40.22 -10.88 -19.21
C LEU A 21 40.77 -9.53 -19.71
N ALA A 22 40.08 -8.45 -19.40
CA ALA A 22 40.63 -7.09 -19.57
C ALA A 22 41.56 -6.80 -18.39
N ALA A 23 42.88 -6.77 -18.69
CA ALA A 23 43.90 -6.34 -17.77
C ALA A 23 43.73 -4.84 -17.46
N TRP A 24 43.47 -4.50 -16.23
CA TRP A 24 43.52 -3.12 -15.74
C TRP A 24 44.99 -2.69 -15.57
N LEU A 25 45.42 -1.77 -16.41
CA LEU A 25 46.66 -1.00 -16.20
C LEU A 25 46.35 0.20 -15.32
N PRO A 26 47.16 0.50 -14.28
CA PRO A 26 46.97 1.71 -13.50
C PRO A 26 47.49 2.93 -14.24
N LEU A 27 46.64 3.94 -14.41
CA LEU A 27 47.04 5.27 -14.87
C LEU A 27 47.78 6.04 -13.75
N PRO A 28 48.83 6.81 -14.06
CA PRO A 28 49.58 7.56 -13.06
C PRO A 28 48.73 8.74 -12.54
N GLY A 29 48.80 8.95 -11.20
CA GLY A 29 48.02 9.86 -10.42
C GLY A 29 48.12 11.33 -10.85
N ALA A 30 46.96 11.94 -10.90
CA ALA A 30 46.79 13.38 -10.70
C ALA A 30 46.45 13.58 -9.22
N ALA A 31 47.33 14.21 -8.48
CA ALA A 31 47.08 14.64 -7.11
C ALA A 31 46.04 15.75 -7.12
N ALA A 32 44.78 15.37 -6.90
CA ALA A 32 43.74 16.33 -6.57
C ALA A 32 43.84 16.67 -5.09
N THR A 33 44.23 17.89 -4.79
CA THR A 33 44.10 18.49 -3.45
C THR A 33 42.61 18.64 -3.16
N GLY A 34 41.99 17.56 -2.69
CA GLY A 34 40.62 17.57 -2.19
C GLY A 34 40.62 18.24 -0.82
N THR A 35 40.01 19.41 -0.76
CA THR A 35 39.52 19.97 0.50
C THR A 35 38.66 18.91 1.18
N ALA A 36 39.07 18.48 2.37
CA ALA A 36 38.31 17.57 3.19
C ALA A 36 36.93 18.21 3.43
N SER A 37 35.89 17.62 2.83
CA SER A 37 34.51 17.95 3.17
C SER A 37 34.31 17.56 4.62
N GLU A 38 33.97 18.52 5.47
CA GLU A 38 33.56 18.26 6.85
C GLU A 38 32.45 17.17 6.83
N PRO A 39 32.57 16.21 7.80
CA PRO A 39 31.52 15.21 7.94
C PRO A 39 30.19 15.94 8.20
N VAL A 40 29.20 15.71 7.35
CA VAL A 40 27.83 16.15 7.57
C VAL A 40 27.41 15.59 8.93
N GLN A 41 27.36 16.44 9.95
CA GLN A 41 26.79 16.07 11.24
C GLN A 41 25.31 15.77 10.98
N LEU A 42 24.97 14.49 10.96
CA LEU A 42 23.59 14.05 11.06
C LEU A 42 23.08 14.62 12.39
N LEU A 43 22.20 15.61 12.31
CA LEU A 43 21.44 16.12 13.45
C LEU A 43 20.71 14.92 14.07
N GLU A 44 21.26 14.37 15.13
CA GLU A 44 20.58 13.40 15.97
C GLU A 44 19.38 14.10 16.59
N TRP A 45 18.19 13.78 16.09
CA TRP A 45 16.95 14.23 16.66
C TRP A 45 16.80 13.68 18.07
N GLN A 46 16.96 14.53 19.10
CA GLN A 46 16.86 14.18 20.52
C GLN A 46 15.50 14.54 21.15
N GLY A 47 14.49 14.90 20.33
CA GLY A 47 13.15 15.16 20.85
C GLY A 47 12.41 13.85 21.20
N PRO A 48 11.43 13.91 22.12
CA PRO A 48 10.56 12.77 22.36
C PRO A 48 9.84 12.44 21.07
N VAL A 49 10.24 11.32 20.46
CA VAL A 49 9.48 10.75 19.35
C VAL A 49 8.19 10.22 19.98
N GLU A 50 7.17 11.07 20.04
CA GLU A 50 5.81 10.56 20.21
C GLU A 50 5.63 9.51 19.12
N ARG A 51 5.51 8.26 19.53
CA ARG A 51 5.32 7.16 18.59
C ARG A 51 4.02 7.45 17.87
N PRO A 52 4.05 7.71 16.56
CA PRO A 52 2.80 7.89 15.84
C PRO A 52 1.97 6.65 16.09
N THR A 53 0.88 6.80 16.81
CA THR A 53 -0.10 5.74 16.96
C THR A 53 -0.74 5.56 15.59
N PHE A 54 -0.65 4.39 15.04
CA PHE A 54 -1.09 4.04 13.68
C PHE A 54 -2.54 4.48 13.37
N GLY A 55 -3.37 4.66 14.39
CA GLY A 55 -4.72 5.19 14.25
C GLY A 55 -4.80 6.57 13.59
N ASN A 56 -3.72 7.36 13.62
CA ASN A 56 -3.67 8.70 13.03
C ASN A 56 -3.17 8.69 11.58
N PHE A 57 -2.55 7.58 11.11
CA PHE A 57 -2.01 7.46 9.76
C PHE A 57 -2.94 6.79 8.76
N VAL A 58 -3.93 6.07 9.23
CA VAL A 58 -4.91 5.40 8.36
C VAL A 58 -6.09 6.34 8.16
N GLY A 59 -5.82 7.48 7.50
CA GLY A 59 -6.87 8.36 7.02
C GLY A 59 -7.74 7.62 6.02
N GLU A 60 -9.05 7.75 6.13
CA GLU A 60 -9.92 7.39 5.03
C GLU A 60 -9.67 8.37 3.89
N PRO A 61 -9.61 7.90 2.63
CA PRO A 61 -9.68 8.82 1.52
C PRO A 61 -10.92 9.70 1.69
N ASP A 62 -10.79 10.97 1.33
CA ASP A 62 -11.85 11.98 1.47
C ASP A 62 -13.01 11.67 0.50
N ILE A 63 -13.74 10.60 0.83
CA ILE A 63 -14.95 10.20 0.13
C ILE A 63 -16.12 10.78 0.93
N ALA A 64 -16.93 11.58 0.27
CA ALA A 64 -18.12 12.13 0.90
C ALA A 64 -18.97 10.99 1.51
N PRO A 65 -19.33 11.08 2.80
CA PRO A 65 -20.05 10.00 3.50
C PRO A 65 -21.31 9.51 2.77
N GLU A 66 -21.89 10.40 1.98
CA GLU A 66 -23.06 10.12 1.16
C GLU A 66 -22.82 9.08 0.08
N LEU A 67 -21.58 9.00 -0.42
CA LEU A 67 -21.21 8.06 -1.49
C LEU A 67 -20.96 6.66 -0.94
N LEU A 68 -20.70 6.51 0.35
CA LEU A 68 -20.35 5.24 1.01
C LEU A 68 -21.58 4.34 1.22
N THR A 69 -22.29 4.10 0.14
CA THR A 69 -23.48 3.23 0.10
C THR A 69 -23.10 1.78 -0.04
N GLU A 70 -24.01 0.86 0.25
CA GLU A 70 -23.79 -0.58 0.05
C GLU A 70 -23.38 -0.89 -1.40
N GLY A 71 -24.00 -0.25 -2.39
CA GLY A 71 -23.64 -0.42 -3.80
C GLY A 71 -22.22 0.07 -4.11
N PHE A 72 -21.82 1.22 -3.57
CA PHE A 72 -20.47 1.75 -3.71
C PHE A 72 -19.45 0.81 -3.02
N LEU A 73 -19.72 0.43 -1.80
CA LEU A 73 -18.83 -0.45 -1.02
C LEU A 73 -18.73 -1.87 -1.59
N ALA A 74 -19.77 -2.36 -2.26
CA ALA A 74 -19.71 -3.62 -2.99
C ALA A 74 -18.74 -3.57 -4.18
N ALA A 75 -18.65 -2.41 -4.84
CA ALA A 75 -17.71 -2.17 -5.93
C ALA A 75 -16.27 -1.86 -5.45
N HIS A 76 -16.11 -1.46 -4.18
CA HIS A 76 -14.85 -1.06 -3.58
C HIS A 76 -14.53 -1.94 -2.35
N PRO A 77 -14.23 -3.24 -2.56
CA PRO A 77 -13.99 -4.18 -1.46
C PRO A 77 -12.74 -3.82 -0.63
N ASP A 78 -11.77 -3.12 -1.18
CA ASP A 78 -10.63 -2.54 -0.48
C ASP A 78 -11.09 -1.53 0.59
N ILE A 79 -11.92 -0.57 0.23
CA ILE A 79 -12.48 0.44 1.15
C ILE A 79 -13.43 -0.22 2.14
N ARG A 80 -14.35 -1.10 1.66
CA ARG A 80 -15.30 -1.81 2.52
C ARG A 80 -14.62 -2.54 3.66
N TRP A 81 -13.69 -3.43 3.31
CA TRP A 81 -13.04 -4.28 4.31
C TRP A 81 -12.08 -3.49 5.21
N ARG A 82 -11.44 -2.42 4.70
CA ARG A 82 -10.67 -1.51 5.56
C ARG A 82 -11.56 -0.88 6.63
N ARG A 83 -12.73 -0.34 6.27
CA ARG A 83 -13.66 0.28 7.20
C ARG A 83 -14.15 -0.70 8.28
N GLU A 84 -14.53 -1.91 7.88
CA GLU A 84 -14.90 -2.97 8.82
C GLU A 84 -13.73 -3.35 9.74
N GLY A 85 -12.53 -3.42 9.18
CA GLY A 85 -11.30 -3.67 9.94
C GLY A 85 -11.02 -2.59 10.97
N LEU A 86 -11.09 -1.33 10.59
CA LEU A 86 -10.91 -0.19 11.51
C LEU A 86 -11.99 -0.18 12.60
N HIS A 87 -13.24 -0.40 12.23
CA HIS A 87 -14.33 -0.49 13.20
C HIS A 87 -14.09 -1.63 14.24
N ALA A 88 -13.71 -2.82 13.77
CA ALA A 88 -13.39 -3.94 14.67
C ALA A 88 -12.16 -3.62 15.54
N PHE A 89 -11.12 -3.01 14.97
CA PHE A 89 -9.90 -2.63 15.67
C PHE A 89 -10.16 -1.62 16.79
N HIS A 90 -10.92 -0.56 16.53
CA HIS A 90 -11.30 0.44 17.54
C HIS A 90 -12.12 -0.18 18.69
N HIS A 91 -12.91 -1.21 18.41
CA HIS A 91 -13.64 -1.95 19.43
C HIS A 91 -12.82 -3.11 20.07
N LYS A 92 -11.49 -3.15 19.80
CA LYS A 92 -10.55 -4.16 20.31
C LYS A 92 -10.89 -5.59 19.89
N ARG A 93 -11.72 -5.78 18.87
CA ARG A 93 -12.03 -7.08 18.27
C ARG A 93 -10.94 -7.45 17.25
N TYR A 94 -9.73 -7.64 17.78
CA TYR A 94 -8.52 -7.74 16.94
C TYR A 94 -8.53 -8.95 16.00
N GLY A 95 -9.11 -10.09 16.39
CA GLY A 95 -9.24 -11.26 15.50
C GLY A 95 -10.07 -10.95 14.26
N GLU A 96 -11.23 -10.31 14.45
CA GLU A 96 -12.08 -9.86 13.33
C GLU A 96 -11.37 -8.79 12.48
N ALA A 97 -10.69 -7.84 13.14
CA ALA A 97 -9.93 -6.79 12.44
C ALA A 97 -8.87 -7.38 11.49
N LEU A 98 -8.11 -8.40 11.95
CA LEU A 98 -7.14 -9.12 11.14
C LEU A 98 -7.78 -9.71 9.88
N ASP A 99 -8.92 -10.36 10.02
CA ASP A 99 -9.60 -10.99 8.89
C ASP A 99 -10.10 -9.95 7.89
N TYR A 100 -10.64 -8.83 8.37
CA TYR A 100 -11.08 -7.75 7.50
C TYR A 100 -9.92 -7.06 6.80
N PHE A 101 -8.82 -6.76 7.49
CA PHE A 101 -7.65 -6.17 6.86
C PHE A 101 -7.00 -7.11 5.83
N ARG A 102 -6.95 -8.42 6.09
CA ARG A 102 -6.49 -9.40 5.07
C ARG A 102 -7.39 -9.39 3.83
N ARG A 103 -8.71 -9.30 4.01
CA ARG A 103 -9.64 -9.18 2.88
C ARG A 103 -9.40 -7.91 2.08
N ALA A 104 -9.17 -6.76 2.73
CA ALA A 104 -8.82 -5.51 2.06
C ALA A 104 -7.48 -5.59 1.32
N ALA A 105 -6.47 -6.16 1.96
CA ALA A 105 -5.13 -6.35 1.39
C ALA A 105 -5.15 -7.15 0.09
N ARG A 106 -6.06 -8.12 -0.07
CA ARG A 106 -6.26 -8.86 -1.34
C ARG A 106 -6.62 -7.97 -2.52
N TYR A 107 -7.10 -6.76 -2.26
CA TYR A 107 -7.46 -5.73 -3.24
C TYR A 107 -6.49 -4.56 -3.23
N ALA A 108 -5.24 -4.82 -2.84
CA ALA A 108 -4.12 -3.87 -2.84
C ALA A 108 -4.31 -2.64 -1.93
N ASP A 109 -5.06 -2.79 -0.84
CA ASP A 109 -5.23 -1.72 0.15
C ASP A 109 -4.00 -1.60 1.06
N LYS A 110 -3.14 -0.62 0.76
CA LYS A 110 -1.86 -0.41 1.46
C LYS A 110 -2.05 -0.04 2.94
N ALA A 111 -3.09 0.69 3.27
CA ALA A 111 -3.41 1.02 4.66
C ALA A 111 -3.74 -0.21 5.50
N SER A 112 -4.54 -1.14 4.96
CA SER A 112 -4.82 -2.40 5.64
C SER A 112 -3.58 -3.29 5.78
N MET A 113 -2.67 -3.29 4.79
CA MET A 113 -1.39 -3.98 4.91
C MET A 113 -0.55 -3.40 6.07
N ALA A 114 -0.52 -2.07 6.21
CA ALA A 114 0.17 -1.42 7.32
C ALA A 114 -0.48 -1.74 8.69
N MET A 115 -1.81 -1.85 8.75
CA MET A 115 -2.49 -2.32 9.97
C MET A 115 -2.14 -3.76 10.31
N LEU A 116 -2.09 -4.65 9.32
CA LEU A 116 -1.61 -6.03 9.52
C LEU A 116 -0.17 -6.07 10.03
N ALA A 117 0.70 -5.22 9.49
CA ALA A 117 2.08 -5.08 9.95
C ALA A 117 2.14 -4.76 11.44
N GLU A 118 1.40 -3.74 11.86
CA GLU A 118 1.34 -3.31 13.26
C GLU A 118 0.77 -4.41 14.18
N MET A 119 -0.29 -5.08 13.73
CA MET A 119 -0.93 -6.14 14.51
C MET A 119 -0.01 -7.34 14.70
N HIS A 120 0.73 -7.77 13.68
CA HIS A 120 1.74 -8.82 13.80
C HIS A 120 2.94 -8.37 14.62
N TRP A 121 3.40 -7.13 14.45
CA TRP A 121 4.53 -6.58 15.20
C TRP A 121 4.27 -6.54 16.71
N LYS A 122 3.07 -6.14 17.10
CA LYS A 122 2.66 -5.98 18.50
C LYS A 122 1.95 -7.19 19.12
N GLY A 123 1.58 -8.17 18.33
CA GLY A 123 0.80 -9.30 18.81
C GLY A 123 -0.68 -8.95 19.13
N LEU A 124 -1.31 -8.15 18.27
CA LEU A 124 -2.71 -7.77 18.44
C LEU A 124 -3.62 -8.74 17.68
N GLY A 125 -4.32 -9.60 18.42
CA GLY A 125 -5.20 -10.62 17.85
C GLY A 125 -4.50 -11.86 17.27
N VAL A 126 -3.18 -11.83 17.21
CA VAL A 126 -2.29 -12.95 16.84
C VAL A 126 -1.06 -12.91 17.75
N PRO A 127 -0.33 -14.02 17.94
CA PRO A 127 0.99 -13.97 18.56
C PRO A 127 1.90 -13.00 17.81
N ALA A 128 2.76 -12.28 18.54
CA ALA A 128 3.72 -11.36 17.94
C ALA A 128 4.66 -12.11 16.98
N ASP A 129 4.79 -11.61 15.77
CA ASP A 129 5.62 -12.15 14.70
C ASP A 129 6.26 -10.98 13.94
N ARG A 130 7.41 -10.50 14.43
CA ARG A 130 8.08 -9.32 13.87
C ARG A 130 8.53 -9.50 12.42
N PRO A 131 9.10 -10.64 12.00
CA PRO A 131 9.36 -10.94 10.60
C PRO A 131 8.14 -10.74 9.69
N ILE A 132 7.01 -11.33 10.03
CA ILE A 132 5.76 -11.16 9.27
C ILE A 132 5.22 -9.72 9.36
N GLY A 133 5.37 -9.07 10.51
CA GLY A 133 5.06 -7.65 10.67
C GLY A 133 5.85 -6.79 9.68
N TYR A 134 7.14 -7.04 9.53
CA TYR A 134 7.96 -6.36 8.53
C TYR A 134 7.49 -6.64 7.09
N VAL A 135 7.21 -7.89 6.75
CA VAL A 135 6.75 -8.25 5.39
C VAL A 135 5.46 -7.52 5.02
N TRP A 136 4.51 -7.42 5.93
CA TRP A 136 3.29 -6.64 5.71
C TRP A 136 3.57 -5.14 5.53
N MET A 137 4.55 -4.59 6.26
CA MET A 137 4.96 -3.19 6.10
C MET A 137 5.69 -2.96 4.78
N ASP A 138 6.50 -3.91 4.32
CA ASP A 138 7.16 -3.86 3.01
C ASP A 138 6.14 -3.86 1.86
N LEU A 139 5.12 -4.72 1.95
CA LEU A 139 3.97 -4.71 1.03
C LEU A 139 3.19 -3.38 1.05
N ALA A 140 3.02 -2.77 2.22
CA ALA A 140 2.39 -1.46 2.34
C ALA A 140 3.24 -0.37 1.65
N ALA A 141 4.56 -0.46 1.78
CA ALA A 141 5.52 0.51 1.23
C ALA A 141 5.82 0.31 -0.28
N GLU A 142 5.26 -0.70 -0.95
CA GLU A 142 5.54 -1.04 -2.35
C GLU A 142 5.31 0.14 -3.33
N ARG A 143 4.41 1.07 -2.99
CA ARG A 143 4.14 2.29 -3.79
C ARG A 143 4.92 3.52 -3.32
N LEU A 144 5.89 3.34 -2.43
CA LEU A 144 6.76 4.38 -1.91
C LEU A 144 6.02 5.56 -1.24
N TYR A 145 4.87 5.30 -0.64
CA TYR A 145 4.22 6.29 0.19
C TYR A 145 5.08 6.58 1.42
N ALA A 146 5.44 7.84 1.63
CA ALA A 146 6.47 8.26 2.58
C ALA A 146 6.28 7.65 3.99
N ASN A 147 5.06 7.68 4.51
CA ASN A 147 4.76 7.17 5.85
C ASN A 147 5.05 5.67 5.99
N PHE A 148 4.65 4.87 5.00
CA PHE A 148 4.89 3.42 5.03
C PHE A 148 6.36 3.08 4.78
N THR A 149 7.04 3.85 3.92
CA THR A 149 8.47 3.67 3.66
C THR A 149 9.30 3.94 4.92
N ILE A 150 9.01 5.01 5.64
CA ILE A 150 9.69 5.34 6.91
C ILE A 150 9.50 4.21 7.94
N LEU A 151 8.29 3.69 8.04
CA LEU A 151 7.98 2.60 8.98
C LEU A 151 8.64 1.28 8.57
N ARG A 152 8.68 0.96 7.28
CA ARG A 152 9.40 -0.21 6.75
C ARG A 152 10.87 -0.17 7.13
N GLU A 153 11.56 0.96 6.88
CA GLU A 153 12.97 1.13 7.23
C GLU A 153 13.22 1.03 8.74
N ARG A 154 12.28 1.54 9.52
CA ARG A 154 12.36 1.42 10.97
C ARG A 154 12.20 -0.03 11.41
N TYR A 155 11.19 -0.76 10.92
CA TYR A 155 10.98 -2.17 11.25
C TYR A 155 12.19 -3.00 10.86
N TRP A 156 12.77 -2.79 9.66
CA TRP A 156 13.96 -3.49 9.21
C TRP A 156 15.14 -3.32 10.15
N ARG A 157 15.40 -2.11 10.63
CA ARG A 157 16.48 -1.81 11.57
C ARG A 157 16.27 -2.40 12.97
N GLU A 158 15.04 -2.63 13.36
CA GLU A 158 14.70 -3.22 14.66
C GLU A 158 14.71 -4.75 14.65
N LEU A 159 14.76 -5.40 13.47
CA LEU A 159 14.90 -6.86 13.34
C LEU A 159 16.32 -7.31 13.60
N SER A 160 16.49 -8.48 14.26
CA SER A 160 17.76 -9.18 14.30
C SER A 160 18.13 -9.76 12.92
N PRO A 161 19.40 -10.12 12.65
CA PRO A 161 19.77 -10.77 11.39
C PRO A 161 18.96 -12.02 11.09
N GLU A 162 18.68 -12.85 12.09
CA GLU A 162 17.91 -14.08 11.96
C GLU A 162 16.42 -13.77 11.62
N GLU A 163 15.88 -12.69 12.22
CA GLU A 163 14.53 -12.22 11.91
C GLU A 163 14.46 -11.64 10.48
N GLN A 164 15.51 -10.98 10.01
CA GLN A 164 15.63 -10.46 8.65
C GLN A 164 15.63 -11.60 7.63
N ASP A 165 16.42 -12.64 7.86
CA ASP A 165 16.44 -13.84 7.01
C ASP A 165 15.07 -14.52 6.97
N ALA A 166 14.42 -14.67 8.13
CA ALA A 166 13.08 -15.23 8.22
C ALA A 166 12.04 -14.36 7.47
N ALA A 167 12.18 -13.04 7.51
CA ALA A 167 11.30 -12.13 6.79
C ALA A 167 11.47 -12.29 5.26
N ILE A 168 12.70 -12.40 4.77
CA ILE A 168 12.99 -12.60 3.34
C ILE A 168 12.42 -13.93 2.87
N GLU A 169 12.62 -15.02 3.60
CA GLU A 169 12.12 -16.33 3.24
C GLU A 169 10.58 -16.37 3.21
N ARG A 170 9.95 -15.97 4.31
CA ARG A 170 8.50 -16.04 4.49
C ARG A 170 7.74 -14.99 3.66
N GLY A 171 8.41 -13.89 3.30
CA GLY A 171 7.84 -12.79 2.53
C GLY A 171 7.44 -13.17 1.11
N GLN A 172 8.13 -14.13 0.49
CA GLN A 172 7.88 -14.51 -0.90
C GLN A 172 6.43 -14.96 -1.15
N ALA A 173 5.86 -15.75 -0.25
CA ALA A 173 4.48 -16.22 -0.37
C ALA A 173 3.48 -15.07 -0.23
N LEU A 174 3.71 -14.14 0.70
CA LEU A 174 2.86 -12.98 0.89
C LEU A 174 2.96 -12.00 -0.28
N LEU A 175 4.16 -11.76 -0.81
CA LEU A 175 4.36 -10.94 -1.99
C LEU A 175 3.63 -11.51 -3.22
N ALA A 176 3.70 -12.81 -3.43
CA ALA A 176 3.00 -13.48 -4.53
C ALA A 176 1.47 -13.36 -4.44
N GLU A 177 0.91 -13.30 -3.23
CA GLU A 177 -0.54 -13.20 -3.03
C GLU A 177 -1.03 -11.76 -2.93
N TYR A 178 -0.32 -10.88 -2.22
CA TYR A 178 -0.78 -9.54 -1.83
C TYR A 178 -0.03 -8.39 -2.51
N GLY A 179 1.08 -8.65 -3.20
CA GLY A 179 1.80 -7.64 -3.97
C GLY A 179 0.92 -7.01 -5.05
N ASP A 180 1.24 -5.82 -5.47
CA ASP A 180 0.45 -5.04 -6.45
C ASP A 180 0.23 -5.81 -7.77
N ALA A 181 1.21 -6.61 -8.21
CA ALA A 181 1.09 -7.42 -9.42
C ALA A 181 -0.07 -8.43 -9.35
N ALA A 182 -0.37 -8.95 -8.16
CA ALA A 182 -1.46 -9.90 -7.95
C ALA A 182 -2.76 -9.21 -7.46
N ALA A 183 -2.64 -8.22 -6.59
CA ALA A 183 -3.78 -7.64 -5.89
C ALA A 183 -4.51 -6.57 -6.72
N LYS A 184 -3.79 -5.69 -7.45
CA LYS A 184 -4.42 -4.67 -8.33
C LYS A 184 -5.36 -5.27 -9.36
N PRO A 185 -4.99 -6.32 -10.13
CA PRO A 185 -5.90 -6.91 -11.12
C PRO A 185 -7.20 -7.45 -10.52
N ARG A 186 -7.20 -7.86 -9.24
CA ARG A 186 -8.42 -8.34 -8.56
C ARG A 186 -9.41 -7.18 -8.37
N LEU A 187 -8.95 -6.04 -7.85
CA LEU A 187 -9.80 -4.86 -7.69
C LEU A 187 -10.25 -4.31 -9.05
N GLU A 188 -9.35 -4.20 -10.00
CA GLU A 188 -9.69 -3.72 -11.34
C GLU A 188 -10.76 -4.56 -12.03
N ARG A 189 -10.76 -5.87 -11.80
CA ARG A 189 -11.82 -6.75 -12.28
C ARG A 189 -13.17 -6.38 -11.64
N VAL A 190 -13.18 -6.16 -10.32
CA VAL A 190 -14.41 -5.75 -9.60
C VAL A 190 -14.91 -4.43 -10.14
N LEU A 191 -14.07 -3.39 -10.21
CA LEU A 191 -14.44 -2.07 -10.73
C LEU A 191 -15.02 -2.15 -12.14
N ARG A 192 -14.39 -2.95 -13.04
CA ARG A 192 -14.90 -3.14 -14.41
C ARG A 192 -16.24 -3.84 -14.47
N ILE A 193 -16.49 -4.82 -13.60
CA ILE A 193 -17.77 -5.54 -13.55
C ILE A 193 -18.85 -4.65 -12.98
N GLU A 194 -18.58 -4.03 -11.82
CA GLU A 194 -19.57 -3.19 -11.13
C GLU A 194 -19.87 -1.90 -11.91
N GLY A 195 -18.85 -1.29 -12.52
CA GLY A 195 -19.02 -0.12 -13.38
C GLY A 195 -19.90 -0.38 -14.61
N ARG A 196 -19.94 -1.62 -15.12
CA ARG A 196 -20.86 -2.00 -16.23
C ARG A 196 -22.30 -2.20 -15.80
N LYS A 197 -22.54 -2.42 -14.50
CA LYS A 197 -23.92 -2.54 -13.98
C LYS A 197 -24.63 -1.19 -13.90
N VAL A 198 -23.90 -0.10 -14.13
CA VAL A 198 -24.45 1.23 -14.27
C VAL A 198 -25.33 1.23 -15.52
N THR A 199 -26.60 1.01 -15.33
CA THR A 199 -27.59 1.15 -16.39
C THR A 199 -27.85 2.63 -16.61
N GLY A 200 -26.97 3.24 -17.41
CA GLY A 200 -27.16 4.61 -17.86
C GLY A 200 -28.43 4.75 -18.65
N SER A 201 -29.03 5.93 -18.62
CA SER A 201 -30.16 6.28 -19.49
C SER A 201 -29.78 6.00 -20.95
N ARG A 202 -30.73 5.59 -21.77
CA ARG A 202 -30.56 5.41 -23.23
C ARG A 202 -30.04 6.68 -23.93
N THR A 203 -30.05 7.83 -23.25
CA THR A 203 -29.61 9.13 -23.72
C THR A 203 -28.21 9.52 -23.27
N GLY A 204 -27.48 8.63 -22.54
CA GLY A 204 -26.12 8.89 -22.09
C GLY A 204 -26.00 9.89 -20.92
N SER A 205 -27.11 10.39 -20.38
CA SER A 205 -27.15 11.27 -19.22
C SER A 205 -27.66 10.53 -18.00
N VAL A 206 -26.81 10.36 -17.00
CA VAL A 206 -27.22 9.85 -15.68
C VAL A 206 -27.52 11.06 -14.80
N GLY A 207 -28.80 11.36 -14.56
CA GLY A 207 -29.20 12.54 -13.79
C GLY A 207 -28.94 12.40 -12.29
N PHE A 208 -29.69 11.52 -11.64
CA PHE A 208 -29.62 11.31 -10.20
C PHE A 208 -29.62 9.82 -9.85
N VAL A 209 -28.92 9.48 -8.76
CA VAL A 209 -28.96 8.16 -8.12
C VAL A 209 -29.81 8.26 -6.88
N SER A 210 -30.86 7.44 -6.80
CA SER A 210 -31.70 7.32 -5.62
C SER A 210 -31.21 6.16 -4.76
N ILE A 211 -30.89 6.44 -3.52
CA ILE A 211 -30.44 5.45 -2.54
C ILE A 211 -31.47 5.36 -1.44
N ILE A 212 -31.97 4.15 -1.22
CA ILE A 212 -32.92 3.86 -0.14
C ILE A 212 -32.24 2.84 0.78
N PRO A 213 -31.72 3.24 1.94
CA PRO A 213 -31.20 2.30 2.91
C PRO A 213 -32.29 1.31 3.35
N MET A 214 -31.99 0.02 3.31
CA MET A 214 -32.96 -1.02 3.71
C MET A 214 -32.87 -1.34 5.20
N THR A 215 -31.80 -0.91 5.85
CA THR A 215 -31.53 -1.19 7.28
C THR A 215 -30.94 0.04 7.99
N GLY A 216 -30.95 0.04 9.31
CA GLY A 216 -30.42 1.11 10.14
C GLY A 216 -31.38 2.27 10.38
N PRO A 217 -30.93 3.33 11.10
CA PRO A 217 -31.79 4.46 11.51
C PRO A 217 -32.39 5.24 10.34
N ALA A 218 -31.78 5.16 9.15
CA ALA A 218 -32.26 5.84 7.93
C ALA A 218 -33.03 4.90 6.99
N ALA A 219 -33.43 3.70 7.46
CA ALA A 219 -34.16 2.74 6.63
C ALA A 219 -35.45 3.35 6.04
N GLY A 220 -35.63 3.17 4.72
CA GLY A 220 -36.78 3.69 4.00
C GLY A 220 -36.69 5.19 3.63
N THR A 221 -35.69 5.95 4.09
CA THR A 221 -35.50 7.34 3.64
C THR A 221 -34.77 7.37 2.30
N GLN A 222 -35.39 8.03 1.32
CA GLN A 222 -34.77 8.22 0.02
C GLN A 222 -33.74 9.35 0.08
N LYS A 223 -32.49 9.03 -0.26
CA LYS A 223 -31.43 10.03 -0.49
C LYS A 223 -31.15 10.11 -2.00
N VAL A 224 -31.14 11.32 -2.53
CA VAL A 224 -30.86 11.57 -3.94
C VAL A 224 -29.47 12.17 -4.07
N LEU A 225 -28.62 11.53 -4.87
CA LEU A 225 -27.27 12.00 -5.19
C LEU A 225 -27.20 12.39 -6.66
N ARG A 226 -26.34 13.34 -6.98
CA ARG A 226 -25.98 13.59 -8.38
C ARG A 226 -25.21 12.37 -8.90
N ALA A 227 -25.65 11.86 -10.04
CA ALA A 227 -24.98 10.73 -10.63
C ALA A 227 -23.55 11.06 -11.06
N SER A 228 -23.26 12.32 -11.43
CA SER A 228 -21.92 12.81 -11.71
C SER A 228 -20.96 12.63 -10.52
N ASP A 229 -21.45 12.77 -9.29
CA ASP A 229 -20.63 12.66 -8.10
C ASP A 229 -20.42 11.19 -7.71
N TYR A 230 -21.46 10.37 -7.87
CA TYR A 230 -21.40 8.95 -7.59
C TYR A 230 -20.53 8.18 -8.61
N TYR A 231 -20.66 8.53 -9.90
CA TYR A 231 -19.96 7.88 -11.01
C TYR A 231 -18.72 8.65 -11.48
N ARG A 232 -18.08 9.39 -10.59
CA ARG A 232 -16.82 10.05 -10.92
C ARG A 232 -15.80 9.00 -11.39
N ARG A 233 -15.12 9.30 -12.49
CA ARG A 233 -14.21 8.36 -13.15
C ARG A 233 -13.10 7.86 -12.20
N GLU A 234 -12.66 8.68 -11.28
CA GLU A 234 -11.66 8.35 -10.27
C GLU A 234 -12.11 7.22 -9.32
N TYR A 235 -13.41 6.97 -9.20
CA TYR A 235 -13.90 5.85 -8.38
C TYR A 235 -14.13 4.58 -9.20
N TRP A 236 -14.43 4.70 -10.49
CA TRP A 236 -14.93 3.56 -11.30
C TRP A 236 -13.98 3.10 -12.39
N GLU A 237 -13.06 3.95 -12.87
CA GLU A 237 -12.08 3.59 -13.88
C GLU A 237 -10.76 3.14 -13.23
N PRO A 238 -10.29 1.90 -13.43
CA PRO A 238 -9.14 1.37 -12.71
C PRO A 238 -7.90 2.26 -12.75
N LYS A 239 -7.55 2.78 -13.93
CA LYS A 239 -6.39 3.67 -14.07
C LYS A 239 -6.52 4.95 -13.23
N GLN A 240 -7.70 5.53 -13.22
CA GLN A 240 -7.96 6.77 -12.48
C GLN A 240 -8.11 6.50 -10.99
N TYR A 241 -8.65 5.32 -10.62
CA TYR A 241 -8.73 4.88 -9.25
C TYR A 241 -7.34 4.79 -8.60
N TRP A 242 -6.38 4.17 -9.29
CA TRP A 242 -5.02 4.08 -8.76
C TRP A 242 -4.35 5.46 -8.68
N ALA A 243 -4.51 6.31 -9.69
CA ALA A 243 -3.98 7.69 -9.66
C ALA A 243 -4.58 8.50 -8.50
N TRP A 244 -5.87 8.36 -8.23
CA TRP A 244 -6.53 8.97 -7.08
C TRP A 244 -6.00 8.42 -5.75
N GLN A 245 -5.87 7.11 -5.61
CA GLN A 245 -5.27 6.49 -4.42
C GLN A 245 -3.84 7.00 -4.18
N ASP A 246 -3.01 7.04 -5.21
CA ASP A 246 -1.64 7.54 -5.11
C ASP A 246 -1.63 9.02 -4.67
N GLN A 247 -2.51 9.84 -5.21
CA GLN A 247 -2.63 11.25 -4.82
C GLN A 247 -3.04 11.40 -3.34
N VAL A 248 -3.99 10.60 -2.87
CA VAL A 248 -4.46 10.62 -1.48
C VAL A 248 -3.34 10.25 -0.51
N TRP A 249 -2.58 9.19 -0.81
CA TRP A 249 -1.55 8.66 0.08
C TRP A 249 -0.20 9.38 -0.03
N GLN A 250 0.06 10.09 -1.12
CA GLN A 250 1.26 10.94 -1.28
C GLN A 250 1.05 12.33 -0.70
N ALA A 251 -0.19 12.74 -0.46
CA ALA A 251 -0.47 14.03 0.17
C ALA A 251 0.15 14.07 1.57
N PRO A 252 0.79 15.17 1.97
CA PRO A 252 1.27 15.32 3.33
C PRO A 252 0.09 15.25 4.32
N PRO A 253 0.31 14.72 5.54
CA PRO A 253 -0.74 14.69 6.56
C PRO A 253 -1.32 16.10 6.74
N ARG A 254 -2.65 16.18 6.77
CA ARG A 254 -3.37 17.46 6.91
C ARG A 254 -3.35 18.00 8.35
N GLU A 255 -2.52 17.46 9.22
CA GLU A 255 -2.38 17.97 10.57
C GLU A 255 -1.76 19.37 10.53
N LYS A 256 -2.49 20.36 11.04
CA LYS A 256 -1.92 21.65 11.39
C LYS A 256 -0.95 21.41 12.54
N VAL A 257 0.34 21.45 12.23
CA VAL A 257 1.35 21.59 13.26
C VAL A 257 1.17 22.99 13.80
N ASP A 258 0.62 23.10 14.99
CA ASP A 258 0.59 24.37 15.72
C ASP A 258 2.03 24.62 16.20
N VAL A 259 2.77 25.37 15.41
CA VAL A 259 4.10 25.81 15.78
C VAL A 259 3.89 26.91 16.81
N GLY A 260 4.00 26.56 18.09
CA GLY A 260 3.95 27.53 19.18
C GLY A 260 4.90 28.70 18.91
N GLU A 261 4.60 29.88 19.52
CA GLU A 261 5.41 31.06 19.32
C GLU A 261 6.89 30.81 19.54
N VAL A 262 7.70 31.25 18.58
CA VAL A 262 9.17 31.11 18.63
C VAL A 262 9.68 31.98 19.77
N GLU A 263 10.00 31.38 20.91
CA GLU A 263 10.75 32.07 21.97
C GLU A 263 12.18 32.35 21.50
N THR A 264 12.48 33.63 21.29
CA THR A 264 13.86 34.05 21.02
C THR A 264 14.68 33.91 22.29
N VAL A 265 15.53 32.87 22.33
CA VAL A 265 16.53 32.72 23.38
C VAL A 265 17.55 33.86 23.27
N ARG A 266 17.51 34.83 24.17
CA ARG A 266 18.53 35.87 24.24
C ARG A 266 19.84 35.21 24.68
N PRO A 267 20.96 35.43 23.97
CA PRO A 267 22.25 34.96 24.47
C PRO A 267 22.53 35.63 25.80
N GLY A 268 22.78 34.81 26.84
CA GLY A 268 23.16 35.28 28.13
C GLY A 268 24.46 36.10 28.05
N ARG A 269 24.50 37.21 28.80
CA ARG A 269 25.72 38.02 28.98
C ARG A 269 26.76 37.28 29.80
#